data_54777b89eae899e917640ee51b983adb
#
_entry.id   54777b89eae899e917640ee51b983adb
#
_cell.length_a   1.000
_cell.length_b   1.000
_cell.length_c   1.000
_cell.angle_alpha   90.00
_cell.angle_beta   90.00
_cell.angle_gamma   90.00
#
_symmetry.space_group_name_H-M   'P 1'
#
loop_
_entity.id
_entity.type
_entity.pdbx_description
1 polymer ?
#
loop_
_entity_poly.entity_id
_entity_poly.type
_entity_poly.pdbx_seq_one_letter_code
_entity_poly.pdbx_strand_id
1 'polypeptide(L)'
;MAKNSLNLIQVENTREGIEKLADLLLVATENITYMQYKPSSQMFGGNSDVIEIRFGDCVEYVSRIIMEADARRRDELLLRIAKIPFAPLRLVLLRRYFEMQYKNPFLHFQEEVAFRTYVAMSEKRKKKRIGKNIQEYLQQKSGYIAAMCVQESNGLLLYEMLKEGLADRETVRKVFDGNPDAPVEIRACLMEFWGKSEEERDVFEI
;
A
#
# COMPACT_ATOMS: atom_id res chain seq x y z
N MET A 1 -25.89 -7.57 -4.99
CA MET A 1 -25.40 -6.34 -5.63
C MET A 1 -23.98 -6.59 -6.07
N ALA A 2 -23.67 -6.47 -7.37
CA ALA A 2 -22.31 -6.63 -7.86
C ALA A 2 -21.46 -5.49 -7.26
N LYS A 3 -20.44 -5.80 -6.45
CA LYS A 3 -19.45 -4.82 -6.02
C LYS A 3 -18.83 -4.23 -7.28
N ASN A 4 -18.91 -2.92 -7.43
CA ASN A 4 -18.20 -2.20 -8.50
C ASN A 4 -16.70 -2.44 -8.30
N SER A 5 -16.13 -3.33 -9.11
CA SER A 5 -14.73 -3.76 -9.00
C SER A 5 -13.79 -2.84 -9.76
N LEU A 6 -13.95 -1.53 -9.67
CA LEU A 6 -13.00 -0.59 -10.27
C LEU A 6 -11.73 -0.58 -9.42
N ASN A 7 -10.75 -1.40 -9.78
CA ASN A 7 -9.47 -1.50 -9.07
C ASN A 7 -8.39 -0.59 -9.67
N LEU A 8 -8.66 -0.01 -10.85
CA LEU A 8 -7.74 0.88 -11.55
C LEU A 8 -8.49 2.11 -12.05
N ILE A 9 -7.99 3.29 -11.70
CA ILE A 9 -8.41 4.57 -12.24
C ILE A 9 -7.24 5.19 -13.00
N GLN A 10 -7.42 5.45 -14.28
CA GLN A 10 -6.42 6.10 -15.12
C GLN A 10 -6.96 7.42 -15.63
N VAL A 11 -6.23 8.50 -15.38
CA VAL A 11 -6.57 9.85 -15.80
C VAL A 11 -5.33 10.62 -16.26
N GLU A 12 -5.53 11.66 -17.04
CA GLU A 12 -4.46 12.58 -17.44
C GLU A 12 -4.19 13.64 -16.35
N ASN A 13 -2.97 14.17 -16.32
CA ASN A 13 -2.62 15.31 -15.46
C ASN A 13 -3.09 16.63 -16.07
N THR A 14 -4.37 16.70 -16.41
CA THR A 14 -5.09 17.89 -16.86
C THR A 14 -6.09 18.32 -15.80
N ARG A 15 -6.69 19.50 -15.96
CA ARG A 15 -7.76 19.95 -15.07
C ARG A 15 -8.92 18.95 -15.09
N GLU A 16 -9.40 18.69 -16.30
CA GLU A 16 -10.54 17.81 -16.57
C GLU A 16 -10.25 16.37 -16.08
N GLY A 17 -9.00 15.89 -16.26
CA GLY A 17 -8.59 14.58 -15.78
C GLY A 17 -8.64 14.47 -14.25
N ILE A 18 -8.27 15.52 -13.51
CA ILE A 18 -8.31 15.51 -12.04
C ILE A 18 -9.75 15.68 -11.53
N GLU A 19 -10.58 16.49 -12.18
CA GLU A 19 -12.02 16.59 -11.88
C GLU A 19 -12.67 15.21 -12.06
N LYS A 20 -12.39 14.54 -13.18
CA LYS A 20 -12.84 13.17 -13.45
C LYS A 20 -12.33 12.15 -12.41
N LEU A 21 -11.10 12.32 -11.92
CA LEU A 21 -10.54 11.46 -10.85
C LEU A 21 -11.39 11.55 -9.58
N ALA A 22 -11.80 12.76 -9.18
CA ALA A 22 -12.66 12.95 -8.01
C ALA A 22 -14.00 12.22 -8.18
N ASP A 23 -14.64 12.35 -9.34
CA ASP A 23 -15.92 11.69 -9.65
C ASP A 23 -15.77 10.16 -9.64
N LEU A 24 -14.69 9.62 -10.24
CA LEU A 24 -14.43 8.19 -10.27
C LEU A 24 -14.13 7.63 -8.89
N LEU A 25 -13.41 8.36 -8.05
CA LEU A 25 -13.15 7.97 -6.67
C LEU A 25 -14.41 7.99 -5.81
N LEU A 26 -15.32 8.94 -6.05
CA LEU A 26 -16.61 8.98 -5.37
C LEU A 26 -17.42 7.70 -5.65
N VAL A 27 -17.39 7.21 -6.87
CA VAL A 27 -18.09 5.97 -7.29
C VAL A 27 -17.36 4.71 -6.83
N ALA A 28 -16.03 4.73 -6.86
CA ALA A 28 -15.20 3.55 -6.59
C ALA A 28 -15.00 3.29 -5.08
N THR A 29 -15.18 4.29 -4.23
CA THR A 29 -14.99 4.17 -2.79
C THR A 29 -16.31 3.90 -2.07
N GLU A 30 -16.25 3.07 -1.05
CA GLU A 30 -17.36 2.82 -0.14
C GLU A 30 -17.23 3.76 1.06
N ASN A 31 -18.12 4.75 1.13
CA ASN A 31 -18.12 5.71 2.22
C ASN A 31 -18.78 5.09 3.45
N ILE A 32 -18.06 5.07 4.57
CA ILE A 32 -18.55 4.56 5.83
C ILE A 32 -18.71 5.69 6.86
N THR A 33 -19.73 5.58 7.70
CA THR A 33 -19.84 6.44 8.87
C THR A 33 -19.01 5.88 10.02
N TYR A 34 -18.73 6.72 11.02
CA TYR A 34 -18.00 6.31 12.22
C TYR A 34 -18.62 5.09 12.92
N MET A 35 -19.94 4.97 12.90
CA MET A 35 -20.68 3.86 13.50
C MET A 35 -20.55 2.54 12.72
N GLN A 36 -20.23 2.61 11.46
CA GLN A 36 -20.06 1.44 10.57
C GLN A 36 -18.61 0.98 10.49
N TYR A 37 -17.70 1.74 11.09
CA TYR A 37 -16.29 1.40 11.08
C TYR A 37 -16.06 0.10 11.85
N LYS A 38 -15.73 -0.95 11.11
CA LYS A 38 -15.24 -2.22 11.67
C LYS A 38 -13.88 -2.49 11.06
N PRO A 39 -12.84 -2.64 11.87
CA PRO A 39 -11.55 -3.10 11.34
C PRO A 39 -11.78 -4.39 10.56
N SER A 40 -11.39 -4.42 9.31
CA SER A 40 -11.41 -5.66 8.53
C SER A 40 -10.32 -6.58 9.06
N SER A 41 -10.63 -7.88 9.16
CA SER A 41 -9.64 -8.91 9.45
C SER A 41 -8.89 -9.38 8.19
N GLN A 42 -9.28 -8.91 7.01
CA GLN A 42 -8.67 -9.27 5.74
C GLN A 42 -7.86 -8.10 5.18
N MET A 43 -6.56 -8.26 5.16
CA MET A 43 -5.62 -7.43 4.40
C MET A 43 -5.12 -8.24 3.22
N PHE A 44 -4.90 -7.61 2.08
CA PHE A 44 -4.30 -8.27 0.90
C PHE A 44 -5.12 -9.40 0.26
N GLY A 45 -6.37 -9.59 0.63
CA GLY A 45 -7.23 -10.62 0.05
C GLY A 45 -7.44 -10.47 -1.47
N GLY A 46 -7.89 -11.54 -2.13
CA GLY A 46 -8.03 -11.61 -3.60
C GLY A 46 -8.94 -10.55 -4.25
N ASN A 47 -9.74 -9.84 -3.46
CA ASN A 47 -10.42 -8.59 -3.83
C ASN A 47 -9.76 -7.46 -3.04
N SER A 48 -8.64 -6.95 -3.54
CA SER A 48 -7.94 -5.83 -2.93
C SER A 48 -8.90 -4.66 -2.68
N ASP A 49 -8.99 -4.23 -1.42
CA ASP A 49 -9.72 -3.02 -1.04
C ASP A 49 -8.89 -1.75 -1.29
N VAL A 50 -7.85 -1.86 -2.15
CA VAL A 50 -7.00 -0.76 -2.58
C VAL A 50 -7.21 -0.49 -4.06
N ILE A 51 -7.37 0.78 -4.40
CA ILE A 51 -7.53 1.28 -5.77
C ILE A 51 -6.18 1.80 -6.24
N GLU A 52 -5.73 1.33 -7.40
CA GLU A 52 -4.58 1.88 -8.11
C GLU A 52 -5.01 3.10 -8.92
N ILE A 53 -4.26 4.20 -8.80
CA ILE A 53 -4.51 5.44 -9.53
C ILE A 53 -3.29 5.73 -10.39
N ARG A 54 -3.52 5.90 -11.69
CA ARG A 54 -2.50 6.30 -12.66
C ARG A 54 -2.78 7.68 -13.22
N PHE A 55 -1.79 8.57 -13.12
CA PHE A 55 -1.82 9.89 -13.75
C PHE A 55 -0.44 10.22 -14.34
N GLY A 56 -0.37 10.25 -15.68
CA GLY A 56 0.90 10.23 -16.38
C GLY A 56 1.72 9.00 -16.00
N ASP A 57 3.00 9.20 -15.69
CA ASP A 57 3.93 8.12 -15.27
C ASP A 57 3.85 7.80 -13.77
N CYS A 58 2.86 8.32 -13.08
CA CYS A 58 2.73 8.12 -11.64
C CYS A 58 1.70 7.05 -11.34
N VAL A 59 2.06 6.17 -10.43
CA VAL A 59 1.20 5.14 -9.86
C VAL A 59 1.10 5.39 -8.37
N GLU A 60 -0.11 5.56 -7.89
CA GLU A 60 -0.42 5.83 -6.47
C GLU A 60 -1.58 4.94 -6.03
N TYR A 61 -1.77 4.82 -4.73
CA TYR A 61 -2.76 3.91 -4.17
C TYR A 61 -3.63 4.59 -3.13
N VAL A 62 -4.89 4.19 -3.05
CA VAL A 62 -5.84 4.66 -2.04
C VAL A 62 -6.75 3.53 -1.59
N SER A 63 -7.15 3.54 -0.33
CA SER A 63 -8.14 2.58 0.15
C SER A 63 -9.51 2.80 -0.50
N ARG A 64 -10.18 1.71 -0.84
CA ARG A 64 -11.58 1.71 -1.28
C ARG A 64 -12.53 2.11 -0.15
N ILE A 65 -12.19 1.75 1.08
CA ILE A 65 -13.01 2.03 2.26
C ILE A 65 -12.49 3.29 2.93
N ILE A 66 -13.30 4.33 2.94
CA ILE A 66 -12.94 5.66 3.46
C ILE A 66 -14.07 6.22 4.31
N MET A 67 -13.72 6.94 5.37
CA MET A 67 -14.70 7.69 6.16
C MET A 67 -15.33 8.81 5.32
N GLU A 68 -16.64 9.00 5.41
CA GLU A 68 -17.40 9.99 4.62
C GLU A 68 -16.81 11.40 4.71
N ALA A 69 -16.38 11.82 5.91
CA ALA A 69 -15.77 13.14 6.11
C ALA A 69 -14.44 13.28 5.35
N ASP A 70 -13.65 12.19 5.25
CA ASP A 70 -12.38 12.20 4.54
C ASP A 70 -12.57 12.10 3.03
N ALA A 71 -13.62 11.40 2.58
CA ALA A 71 -14.00 11.40 1.17
C ALA A 71 -14.32 12.83 0.69
N ARG A 72 -15.10 13.59 1.46
CA ARG A 72 -15.40 14.99 1.13
C ARG A 72 -14.15 15.87 1.09
N ARG A 73 -13.26 15.74 2.08
CA ARG A 73 -11.99 16.48 2.10
C ARG A 73 -11.09 16.14 0.92
N ARG A 74 -11.03 14.85 0.56
CA ARG A 74 -10.32 14.39 -0.62
C ARG A 74 -10.84 15.08 -1.88
N ASP A 75 -12.14 15.03 -2.09
CA ASP A 75 -12.78 15.56 -3.29
C ASP A 75 -12.59 17.08 -3.38
N GLU A 76 -12.78 17.81 -2.29
CA GLU A 76 -12.48 19.25 -2.23
C GLU A 76 -11.01 19.55 -2.56
N LEU A 77 -10.08 18.75 -2.04
CA LEU A 77 -8.66 18.93 -2.31
C LEU A 77 -8.32 18.65 -3.78
N LEU A 78 -8.85 17.57 -4.36
CA LEU A 78 -8.65 17.24 -5.76
C LEU A 78 -9.18 18.35 -6.68
N LEU A 79 -10.35 18.90 -6.39
CA LEU A 79 -10.92 20.02 -7.13
C LEU A 79 -10.09 21.33 -6.99
N ARG A 80 -9.46 21.55 -5.84
CA ARG A 80 -8.50 22.67 -5.68
C ARG A 80 -7.24 22.45 -6.49
N ILE A 81 -6.69 21.24 -6.49
CA ILE A 81 -5.50 20.88 -7.26
C ILE A 81 -5.79 21.00 -8.77
N ALA A 82 -6.98 20.59 -9.22
CA ALA A 82 -7.41 20.72 -10.61
C ALA A 82 -7.34 22.17 -11.14
N LYS A 83 -7.64 23.15 -10.30
CA LYS A 83 -7.61 24.59 -10.65
C LYS A 83 -6.21 25.16 -10.82
N ILE A 84 -5.16 24.45 -10.42
CA ILE A 84 -3.78 24.91 -10.55
C ILE A 84 -3.37 24.87 -12.04
N PRO A 85 -2.98 25.99 -12.67
CA PRO A 85 -2.67 26.01 -14.10
C PRO A 85 -1.37 25.29 -14.45
N PHE A 86 -0.41 25.23 -13.51
CA PHE A 86 0.92 24.68 -13.74
C PHE A 86 0.96 23.17 -13.51
N ALA A 87 0.97 22.39 -14.60
CA ALA A 87 0.89 20.93 -14.56
C ALA A 87 1.95 20.23 -13.67
N PRO A 88 3.25 20.64 -13.64
CA PRO A 88 4.23 20.05 -12.73
C PRO A 88 3.86 20.22 -11.26
N LEU A 89 3.29 21.36 -10.87
CA LEU A 89 2.86 21.58 -9.49
C LEU A 89 1.65 20.71 -9.13
N ARG A 90 0.67 20.59 -10.05
CA ARG A 90 -0.45 19.66 -9.87
C ARG A 90 0.05 18.25 -9.59
N LEU A 91 0.99 17.76 -10.41
CA LEU A 91 1.58 16.43 -10.26
C LEU A 91 2.25 16.23 -8.90
N VAL A 92 3.03 17.21 -8.45
CA VAL A 92 3.70 17.16 -7.14
C VAL A 92 2.69 17.09 -6.00
N LEU A 93 1.62 17.88 -6.08
CA LEU A 93 0.59 17.93 -5.03
C LEU A 93 -0.26 16.66 -5.00
N LEU A 94 -0.65 16.12 -6.17
CA LEU A 94 -1.37 14.85 -6.26
C LEU A 94 -0.54 13.71 -5.67
N ARG A 95 0.70 13.59 -6.12
CA ARG A 95 1.61 12.57 -5.62
C ARG A 95 1.80 12.69 -4.11
N ARG A 96 2.06 13.88 -3.59
CA ARG A 96 2.21 14.10 -2.16
C ARG A 96 0.95 13.72 -1.39
N TYR A 97 -0.22 14.03 -1.92
CA TYR A 97 -1.48 13.66 -1.30
C TYR A 97 -1.62 12.13 -1.17
N PHE A 98 -1.45 11.39 -2.26
CA PHE A 98 -1.60 9.93 -2.24
C PHE A 98 -0.49 9.24 -1.44
N GLU A 99 0.76 9.67 -1.55
CA GLU A 99 1.87 9.13 -0.75
C GLU A 99 1.70 9.29 0.76
N MET A 100 0.83 10.19 1.20
CA MET A 100 0.59 10.44 2.62
C MET A 100 -0.65 9.71 3.16
N GLN A 101 -1.37 8.97 2.31
CA GLN A 101 -2.62 8.31 2.74
C GLN A 101 -2.42 7.28 3.85
N TYR A 102 -1.29 6.57 3.89
CA TYR A 102 -0.99 5.63 4.96
C TYR A 102 -0.94 6.26 6.37
N LYS A 103 -0.85 7.58 6.47
CA LYS A 103 -0.91 8.32 7.74
C LYS A 103 -2.33 8.71 8.14
N ASN A 104 -3.30 8.50 7.29
CA ASN A 104 -4.68 8.83 7.59
C ASN A 104 -5.30 7.74 8.47
N PRO A 105 -5.55 8.01 9.77
CA PRO A 105 -6.06 7.00 10.71
C PRO A 105 -7.49 6.55 10.41
N PHE A 106 -8.16 7.22 9.47
CA PHE A 106 -9.53 6.92 9.07
C PHE A 106 -9.63 6.10 7.79
N LEU A 107 -8.46 5.66 7.24
CA LEU A 107 -8.42 4.75 6.12
C LEU A 107 -8.25 3.31 6.62
N HIS A 108 -9.01 2.40 6.03
CA HIS A 108 -8.74 0.98 6.11
C HIS A 108 -7.51 0.61 5.28
N PHE A 109 -6.86 -0.50 5.64
CA PHE A 109 -5.74 -1.05 4.88
C PHE A 109 -4.57 -0.09 4.66
N GLN A 110 -4.27 0.72 5.67
CA GLN A 110 -3.14 1.66 5.63
C GLN A 110 -1.82 0.96 5.31
N GLU A 111 -1.60 -0.23 5.88
CA GLU A 111 -0.43 -1.04 5.67
C GLU A 111 -0.32 -1.50 4.21
N GLU A 112 -1.43 -1.90 3.60
CA GLU A 112 -1.45 -2.26 2.18
C GLU A 112 -1.20 -1.05 1.28
N VAL A 113 -1.84 0.08 1.56
CA VAL A 113 -1.59 1.34 0.83
C VAL A 113 -0.13 1.74 0.95
N ALA A 114 0.44 1.70 2.16
CA ALA A 114 1.85 2.03 2.40
C ALA A 114 2.78 1.10 1.60
N PHE A 115 2.54 -0.21 1.67
CA PHE A 115 3.36 -1.21 1.01
C PHE A 115 3.32 -1.07 -0.52
N ARG A 116 2.12 -1.00 -1.12
CA ARG A 116 1.98 -0.83 -2.56
C ARG A 116 2.61 0.48 -3.04
N THR A 117 2.40 1.58 -2.29
CA THR A 117 3.02 2.87 -2.57
C THR A 117 4.55 2.77 -2.52
N TYR A 118 5.11 2.08 -1.53
CA TYR A 118 6.56 1.92 -1.39
C TYR A 118 7.17 1.10 -2.54
N VAL A 119 6.55 -0.03 -2.88
CA VAL A 119 7.02 -0.90 -3.98
C VAL A 119 6.95 -0.18 -5.33
N ALA A 120 5.91 0.62 -5.58
CA ALA A 120 5.78 1.40 -6.80
C ALA A 120 6.74 2.61 -6.90
N MET A 121 7.40 2.99 -5.79
CA MET A 121 8.37 4.08 -5.81
C MET A 121 9.63 3.71 -6.59
N SER A 122 10.14 4.66 -7.40
CA SER A 122 11.48 4.52 -7.95
C SER A 122 12.54 4.53 -6.83
N GLU A 123 13.68 3.88 -7.06
CA GLU A 123 14.79 3.83 -6.10
C GLU A 123 15.26 5.22 -5.66
N LYS A 124 15.21 6.20 -6.55
CA LYS A 124 15.51 7.61 -6.22
C LYS A 124 14.52 8.18 -5.20
N ARG A 125 13.23 7.77 -5.26
CA ARG A 125 12.20 8.24 -4.32
C ARG A 125 12.27 7.50 -3.00
N LYS A 126 12.54 6.21 -2.99
CA LYS A 126 12.76 5.42 -1.77
C LYS A 126 13.85 6.04 -0.89
N LYS A 127 14.92 6.58 -1.50
CA LYS A 127 16.02 7.26 -0.80
C LYS A 127 15.65 8.65 -0.24
N LYS A 128 14.54 9.26 -0.65
CA LYS A 128 14.07 10.54 -0.11
C LYS A 128 13.35 10.36 1.23
N ARG A 129 13.15 11.47 1.95
CA ARG A 129 12.48 11.48 3.25
C ARG A 129 11.15 10.76 3.25
N ILE A 130 10.34 10.92 2.20
CA ILE A 130 9.04 10.25 2.11
C ILE A 130 9.19 8.72 2.04
N GLY A 131 10.09 8.21 1.19
CA GLY A 131 10.36 6.78 1.08
C GLY A 131 10.87 6.20 2.40
N LYS A 132 11.82 6.88 3.05
CA LYS A 132 12.32 6.47 4.37
C LYS A 132 11.23 6.42 5.44
N ASN A 133 10.35 7.42 5.48
CA ASN A 133 9.24 7.45 6.43
C ASN A 133 8.25 6.29 6.21
N ILE A 134 7.97 5.95 4.95
CA ILE A 134 7.10 4.80 4.63
C ILE A 134 7.81 3.50 4.99
N GLN A 135 9.08 3.38 4.70
CA GLN A 135 9.89 2.22 5.07
C GLN A 135 9.90 2.00 6.58
N GLU A 136 10.17 3.03 7.36
CA GLU A 136 10.14 2.98 8.83
C GLU A 136 8.75 2.53 9.34
N TYR A 137 7.68 3.08 8.78
CA TYR A 137 6.33 2.68 9.11
C TYR A 137 6.08 1.19 8.82
N LEU A 138 6.48 0.71 7.64
CA LEU A 138 6.31 -0.68 7.23
C LEU A 138 7.16 -1.62 8.10
N GLN A 139 8.38 -1.24 8.45
CA GLN A 139 9.25 -2.01 9.35
C GLN A 139 8.64 -2.15 10.76
N GLN A 140 8.06 -1.07 11.30
CA GLN A 140 7.34 -1.12 12.57
C GLN A 140 6.12 -2.03 12.55
N LYS A 141 5.50 -2.21 11.38
CA LYS A 141 4.32 -3.04 11.15
C LYS A 141 4.65 -4.42 10.56
N SER A 142 5.93 -4.72 10.36
CA SER A 142 6.38 -5.89 9.60
C SER A 142 5.84 -7.22 10.14
N GLY A 143 5.84 -7.42 11.46
CA GLY A 143 5.30 -8.62 12.07
C GLY A 143 3.80 -8.80 11.80
N TYR A 144 3.03 -7.72 11.87
CA TYR A 144 1.61 -7.74 11.56
C TYR A 144 1.36 -8.06 10.07
N ILE A 145 2.07 -7.37 9.17
CA ILE A 145 1.93 -7.57 7.72
C ILE A 145 2.31 -9.01 7.35
N ALA A 146 3.43 -9.52 7.87
CA ALA A 146 3.87 -10.88 7.61
C ALA A 146 2.87 -11.93 8.12
N ALA A 147 2.32 -11.74 9.31
CA ALA A 147 1.28 -12.64 9.85
C ALA A 147 0.02 -12.64 8.98
N MET A 148 -0.41 -11.48 8.50
CA MET A 148 -1.53 -11.37 7.56
C MET A 148 -1.25 -12.06 6.23
N CYS A 149 -0.04 -11.91 5.66
CA CYS A 149 0.35 -12.63 4.45
C CYS A 149 0.26 -14.15 4.63
N VAL A 150 0.67 -14.66 5.79
CA VAL A 150 0.55 -16.09 6.11
C VAL A 150 -0.91 -16.52 6.21
N GLN A 151 -1.74 -15.79 6.96
CA GLN A 151 -3.16 -16.11 7.14
C GLN A 151 -3.94 -16.09 5.81
N GLU A 152 -3.60 -15.19 4.91
CA GLU A 152 -4.23 -15.02 3.61
C GLU A 152 -3.56 -15.85 2.50
N SER A 153 -2.55 -16.66 2.86
CA SER A 153 -1.76 -17.48 1.92
C SER A 153 -1.16 -16.64 0.77
N ASN A 154 -0.76 -15.39 1.07
CA ASN A 154 -0.22 -14.46 0.08
C ASN A 154 1.32 -14.51 0.06
N GLY A 155 1.87 -15.57 -0.52
CA GLY A 155 3.31 -15.77 -0.63
C GLY A 155 4.02 -14.73 -1.49
N LEU A 156 3.36 -14.22 -2.53
CA LEU A 156 3.95 -13.20 -3.41
C LEU A 156 4.21 -11.89 -2.65
N LEU A 157 3.24 -11.43 -1.87
CA LEU A 157 3.39 -10.22 -1.09
C LEU A 157 4.45 -10.38 0.02
N LEU A 158 4.45 -11.53 0.67
CA LEU A 158 5.48 -11.88 1.67
C LEU A 158 6.88 -11.83 1.04
N TYR A 159 7.04 -12.43 -0.14
CA TYR A 159 8.30 -12.40 -0.87
C TYR A 159 8.76 -10.98 -1.20
N GLU A 160 7.87 -10.13 -1.73
CA GLU A 160 8.20 -8.73 -2.02
C GLU A 160 8.57 -7.96 -0.74
N MET A 161 7.89 -8.21 0.37
CA MET A 161 8.21 -7.60 1.67
C MET A 161 9.62 -7.95 2.14
N LEU A 162 10.00 -9.23 2.01
CA LEU A 162 11.33 -9.72 2.39
C LEU A 162 12.42 -9.16 1.46
N LYS A 163 12.17 -9.17 0.16
CA LYS A 163 13.07 -8.63 -0.87
C LYS A 163 13.37 -7.14 -0.67
N GLU A 164 12.38 -6.36 -0.26
CA GLU A 164 12.51 -4.92 0.02
C GLU A 164 13.15 -4.63 1.40
N GLY A 165 13.51 -5.66 2.17
CA GLY A 165 14.12 -5.50 3.50
C GLY A 165 13.18 -4.85 4.53
N LEU A 166 11.88 -5.07 4.39
CA LEU A 166 10.86 -4.50 5.28
C LEU A 166 10.63 -5.33 6.54
N ALA A 167 11.12 -6.56 6.59
CA ALA A 167 11.12 -7.40 7.79
C ALA A 167 12.53 -7.90 8.08
N ASP A 168 12.90 -7.92 9.35
CA ASP A 168 14.12 -8.55 9.80
C ASP A 168 13.93 -10.07 10.02
N ARG A 169 15.03 -10.76 10.18
CA ARG A 169 15.05 -12.22 10.36
C ARG A 169 14.32 -12.67 11.62
N GLU A 170 14.42 -11.91 12.68
CA GLU A 170 13.76 -12.26 13.94
C GLU A 170 12.25 -12.19 13.80
N THR A 171 11.75 -11.17 13.10
CA THR A 171 10.33 -11.03 12.77
C THR A 171 9.85 -12.20 11.90
N VAL A 172 10.60 -12.54 10.85
CA VAL A 172 10.30 -13.66 9.96
C VAL A 172 10.26 -14.98 10.73
N ARG A 173 11.23 -15.22 11.61
CA ARG A 173 11.27 -16.40 12.47
C ARG A 173 10.05 -16.49 13.38
N LYS A 174 9.72 -15.41 14.08
CA LYS A 174 8.55 -15.38 14.97
C LYS A 174 7.26 -15.69 14.23
N VAL A 175 7.11 -15.17 13.01
CA VAL A 175 5.94 -15.44 12.17
C VAL A 175 5.93 -16.91 11.71
N PHE A 176 7.07 -17.46 11.33
CA PHE A 176 7.20 -18.85 10.92
C PHE A 176 6.89 -19.82 12.08
N ASP A 177 7.49 -19.60 13.24
CA ASP A 177 7.30 -20.44 14.43
C ASP A 177 5.86 -20.34 14.97
N GLY A 178 5.24 -19.17 14.83
CA GLY A 178 3.85 -18.92 15.24
C GLY A 178 2.78 -19.50 14.30
N ASN A 179 3.16 -19.99 13.10
CA ASN A 179 2.24 -20.52 12.09
C ASN A 179 2.72 -21.87 11.53
N PRO A 180 2.76 -22.93 12.35
CA PRO A 180 3.27 -24.23 11.95
C PRO A 180 2.48 -24.86 10.79
N ASP A 181 1.18 -24.54 10.69
CA ASP A 181 0.25 -25.05 9.68
C ASP A 181 0.19 -24.16 8.43
N ALA A 182 1.12 -23.18 8.28
CA ALA A 182 1.15 -22.32 7.10
C ALA A 182 1.31 -23.14 5.81
N PRO A 183 0.67 -22.72 4.69
CA PRO A 183 0.80 -23.36 3.39
C PRO A 183 2.25 -23.61 2.98
N VAL A 184 2.48 -24.69 2.23
CA VAL A 184 3.84 -25.09 1.81
C VAL A 184 4.56 -23.98 1.05
N GLU A 185 3.85 -23.25 0.21
CA GLU A 185 4.38 -22.14 -0.58
C GLU A 185 4.88 -20.98 0.31
N ILE A 186 4.14 -20.70 1.38
CA ILE A 186 4.53 -19.67 2.38
C ILE A 186 5.77 -20.16 3.14
N ARG A 187 5.78 -21.41 3.57
CA ARG A 187 6.94 -21.96 4.29
C ARG A 187 8.18 -21.97 3.41
N ALA A 188 8.04 -22.35 2.13
CA ALA A 188 9.14 -22.34 1.16
C ALA A 188 9.70 -20.92 0.97
N CYS A 189 8.83 -19.90 0.85
CA CYS A 189 9.23 -18.51 0.74
C CYS A 189 10.07 -18.06 1.96
N LEU A 190 9.61 -18.37 3.17
CA LEU A 190 10.31 -18.03 4.40
C LEU A 190 11.66 -18.76 4.53
N MET A 191 11.72 -20.04 4.13
CA MET A 191 12.95 -20.84 4.14
C MET A 191 13.97 -20.35 3.10
N GLU A 192 13.53 -19.98 1.91
CA GLU A 192 14.39 -19.41 0.87
C GLU A 192 15.07 -18.11 1.34
N PHE A 193 14.31 -17.26 2.00
CA PHE A 193 14.86 -16.03 2.59
C PHE A 193 15.87 -16.34 3.70
N TRP A 194 15.64 -17.36 4.48
CA TRP A 194 16.55 -17.81 5.54
C TRP A 194 17.85 -18.38 4.97
N GLY A 195 17.78 -19.27 3.96
CA GLY A 195 18.92 -19.93 3.35
C GLY A 195 19.87 -18.97 2.66
N LYS A 196 19.37 -18.04 1.86
CA LYS A 196 20.20 -17.02 1.16
C LYS A 196 21.05 -16.18 2.09
N SER A 197 20.65 -16.07 3.32
CA SER A 197 21.33 -15.23 4.30
C SER A 197 22.39 -16.00 5.13
N GLU A 198 22.43 -17.32 5.06
CA GLU A 198 23.52 -18.13 5.60
C GLU A 198 24.70 -18.17 4.63
N GLU A 199 24.44 -18.30 3.33
CA GLU A 199 25.47 -18.26 2.28
C GLU A 199 26.25 -16.92 2.23
N GLU A 200 25.60 -15.79 2.51
CA GLU A 200 26.28 -14.49 2.56
C GLU A 200 27.19 -14.32 3.78
N ARG A 201 27.01 -15.09 4.89
CA ARG A 201 27.88 -15.03 6.06
C ARG A 201 29.21 -15.79 5.87
N ASP A 202 29.18 -16.92 5.18
CA ASP A 202 30.38 -17.73 4.96
C ASP A 202 31.40 -17.07 4.02
N VAL A 203 31.01 -16.02 3.28
CA VAL A 203 31.89 -15.28 2.39
C VAL A 203 32.70 -14.19 3.11
N PHE A 204 32.33 -13.81 4.32
CA PHE A 204 33.02 -12.75 5.10
C PHE A 204 33.81 -13.24 6.33
N GLU A 205 33.89 -14.56 6.57
CA GLU A 205 34.67 -15.18 7.64
C GLU A 205 35.89 -15.97 7.09
N ILE A 206 36.59 -15.41 6.08
CA ILE A 206 37.92 -15.91 5.68
C ILE A 206 38.93 -14.79 5.81
#